data_e3a8d661b6f07991bb1d2f7119eeece8
#
_entry.id   e3a8d661b6f07991bb1d2f7119eeece8
#
_cell.length_a   1.000
_cell.length_b   1.000
_cell.length_c   1.000
_cell.angle_alpha   90.00
_cell.angle_beta   90.00
_cell.angle_gamma   90.00
#
_symmetry.space_group_name_H-M   'P 1'
#
loop_
_entity.id
_entity.type
_entity.pdbx_description
1 polymer ?
#
loop_
_entity_poly.entity_id
_entity_poly.type
_entity_poly.pdbx_seq_one_letter_code
_entity_poly.pdbx_strand_id
1 'polypeptide(L)'
;SGGMARRVLMAAALMQEPRLIVADEPTPGLEAMTARHVIRHLKEMAQDGAAVLLITHDLELAIEMADRILVFYDRTILEEVKPENFREGRNLKEPYTQALYRALPEHEFFGGE
;
A
#
# COMPACT_ATOMS: atom_id res chain seq x y z
N SER A 1 -21.36 -11.36 4.71
CA SER A 1 -19.97 -11.80 4.72
C SER A 1 -19.08 -10.73 5.31
N GLY A 2 -17.90 -11.15 5.75
CA GLY A 2 -16.93 -10.21 6.32
C GLY A 2 -16.49 -9.15 5.33
N GLY A 3 -16.38 -9.53 4.05
CA GLY A 3 -15.99 -8.59 3.00
C GLY A 3 -17.01 -7.50 2.79
N MET A 4 -18.30 -7.85 2.82
CA MET A 4 -19.35 -6.85 2.67
C MET A 4 -19.38 -5.87 3.84
N ALA A 5 -19.26 -6.39 5.06
CA ALA A 5 -19.24 -5.53 6.25
C ALA A 5 -18.08 -4.54 6.19
N ARG A 6 -16.91 -5.02 5.80
CA ARG A 6 -15.74 -4.15 5.66
C ARG A 6 -15.97 -3.07 4.62
N ARG A 7 -16.57 -3.43 3.49
CA ARG A 7 -16.84 -2.46 2.41
C ARG A 7 -17.80 -1.37 2.87
N VAL A 8 -18.82 -1.74 3.62
CA VAL A 8 -19.79 -0.76 4.13
C VAL A 8 -19.09 0.21 5.08
N LEU A 9 -18.25 -0.31 6.00
CA LEU A 9 -17.54 0.55 6.93
C LEU A 9 -16.58 1.49 6.22
N MET A 10 -15.89 0.99 5.20
CA MET A 10 -14.98 1.83 4.43
C MET A 10 -15.72 2.92 3.67
N ALA A 11 -16.83 2.57 3.03
CA ALA A 11 -17.63 3.55 2.31
C ALA A 11 -18.13 4.65 3.25
N ALA A 12 -18.62 4.26 4.44
CA ALA A 12 -19.10 5.24 5.41
C ALA A 12 -17.98 6.18 5.86
N ALA A 13 -16.77 5.65 6.09
CA ALA A 13 -15.65 6.47 6.49
C ALA A 13 -15.27 7.46 5.40
N LEU A 14 -15.22 7.01 4.16
CA LEU A 14 -14.82 7.85 3.03
C LEU A 14 -15.82 8.94 2.71
N MET A 15 -17.11 8.69 2.98
CA MET A 15 -18.15 9.71 2.75
C MET A 15 -18.00 10.93 3.63
N GLN A 16 -17.25 10.84 4.72
CA GLN A 16 -17.01 11.97 5.60
C GLN A 16 -15.91 12.91 5.09
N GLU A 17 -15.31 12.58 3.98
CA GLU A 17 -14.23 13.35 3.35
C GLU A 17 -13.13 13.69 4.35
N PRO A 18 -12.51 12.68 4.95
CA PRO A 18 -11.49 12.91 5.98
C PRO A 18 -10.24 13.51 5.39
N ARG A 19 -9.49 14.24 6.24
CA ARG A 19 -8.20 14.80 5.84
C ARG A 19 -7.07 13.79 6.02
N LEU A 20 -7.27 12.81 6.87
CA LEU A 20 -6.32 11.72 7.11
C LEU A 20 -7.06 10.41 7.07
N ILE A 21 -6.56 9.49 6.27
CA ILE A 21 -7.12 8.15 6.17
C ILE A 21 -6.04 7.16 6.60
N VAL A 22 -6.38 6.29 7.55
CA VAL A 22 -5.51 5.19 7.95
C VAL A 22 -6.16 3.91 7.44
N ALA A 23 -5.52 3.26 6.49
CA ALA A 23 -6.00 2.02 5.91
C ALA A 23 -5.07 0.89 6.34
N ASP A 24 -5.55 0.06 7.25
CA ASP A 24 -4.76 -1.04 7.83
C ASP A 24 -5.17 -2.34 7.14
N GLU A 25 -4.32 -2.85 6.28
CA GLU A 25 -4.56 -4.07 5.51
C GLU A 25 -5.94 -4.03 4.86
N PRO A 26 -6.22 -3.05 4.00
CA PRO A 26 -7.58 -2.84 3.51
C PRO A 26 -8.04 -3.84 2.46
N THR A 27 -7.14 -4.59 1.85
CA THR A 27 -7.52 -5.47 0.73
C THR A 27 -7.61 -6.96 1.03
N PRO A 28 -6.96 -7.52 2.05
CA PRO A 28 -7.10 -8.96 2.31
C PRO A 28 -8.55 -9.37 2.52
N GLY A 29 -8.93 -10.48 1.94
CA GLY A 29 -10.30 -10.99 2.04
C GLY A 29 -11.26 -10.40 1.03
N LEU A 30 -10.82 -9.48 0.19
CA LEU A 30 -11.64 -8.90 -0.85
C LEU A 30 -11.34 -9.56 -2.20
N GLU A 31 -12.37 -9.63 -3.05
CA GLU A 31 -12.14 -10.03 -4.43
C GLU A 31 -11.27 -9.01 -5.14
N ALA A 32 -10.56 -9.47 -6.18
CA ALA A 32 -9.59 -8.63 -6.87
C ALA A 32 -10.20 -7.32 -7.39
N MET A 33 -11.39 -7.40 -7.98
CA MET A 33 -12.04 -6.18 -8.49
C MET A 33 -12.37 -5.21 -7.37
N THR A 34 -12.89 -5.75 -6.26
CA THR A 34 -13.23 -4.92 -5.11
C THR A 34 -12.00 -4.30 -4.50
N ALA A 35 -10.93 -5.08 -4.40
CA ALA A 35 -9.65 -4.56 -3.88
C ALA A 35 -9.16 -3.40 -4.74
N ARG A 36 -9.26 -3.53 -6.06
CA ARG A 36 -8.85 -2.44 -6.96
C ARG A 36 -9.70 -1.19 -6.78
N HIS A 37 -11.00 -1.36 -6.54
CA HIS A 37 -11.87 -0.22 -6.29
C HIS A 37 -11.50 0.50 -5.01
N VAL A 38 -11.20 -0.25 -3.95
CA VAL A 38 -10.77 0.35 -2.69
C VAL A 38 -9.50 1.15 -2.89
N ILE A 39 -8.52 0.56 -3.55
CA ILE A 39 -7.24 1.20 -3.80
C ILE A 39 -7.41 2.46 -4.65
N ARG A 40 -8.25 2.38 -5.68
CA ARG A 40 -8.52 3.54 -6.52
C ARG A 40 -9.13 4.68 -5.72
N HIS A 41 -10.07 4.37 -4.82
CA HIS A 41 -10.68 5.39 -3.97
C HIS A 41 -9.64 6.05 -3.07
N LEU A 42 -8.76 5.25 -2.46
CA LEU A 42 -7.70 5.81 -1.62
C LEU A 42 -6.80 6.74 -2.41
N LYS A 43 -6.47 6.36 -3.63
CA LYS A 43 -5.65 7.20 -4.51
C LYS A 43 -6.34 8.51 -4.84
N GLU A 44 -7.63 8.43 -5.16
CA GLU A 44 -8.40 9.62 -5.50
C GLU A 44 -8.47 10.58 -4.32
N MET A 45 -8.68 10.04 -3.12
CA MET A 45 -8.71 10.86 -1.92
C MET A 45 -7.37 11.55 -1.68
N ALA A 46 -6.28 10.84 -1.92
CA ALA A 46 -4.95 11.43 -1.78
C ALA A 46 -4.73 12.53 -2.81
N GLN A 47 -5.19 12.33 -4.03
CA GLN A 47 -5.09 13.35 -5.07
C GLN A 47 -5.93 14.58 -4.74
N ASP A 48 -7.01 14.39 -4.02
CA ASP A 48 -7.88 15.48 -3.59
C ASP A 48 -7.40 16.16 -2.32
N GLY A 49 -6.23 15.78 -1.83
CA GLY A 49 -5.60 16.48 -0.72
C GLY A 49 -5.58 15.76 0.61
N ALA A 50 -6.19 14.59 0.70
CA ALA A 50 -6.13 13.80 1.94
C ALA A 50 -4.76 13.15 2.09
N ALA A 51 -4.31 13.00 3.34
CA ALA A 51 -3.15 12.19 3.64
C ALA A 51 -3.62 10.75 3.84
N VAL A 52 -2.95 9.79 3.21
CA VAL A 52 -3.31 8.38 3.32
C VAL A 52 -2.12 7.61 3.90
N LEU A 53 -2.34 6.96 5.03
CA LEU A 53 -1.39 6.03 5.60
C LEU A 53 -1.89 4.62 5.32
N LEU A 54 -1.19 3.94 4.43
CA LEU A 54 -1.53 2.56 4.07
C LEU A 54 -0.60 1.61 4.80
N ILE A 55 -1.16 0.72 5.60
CA ILE A 55 -0.40 -0.30 6.31
C ILE A 55 -0.66 -1.62 5.61
N THR A 56 0.38 -2.23 5.07
CA THR A 56 0.21 -3.47 4.32
C THR A 56 1.51 -4.27 4.29
N HIS A 57 1.38 -5.58 4.15
CA HIS A 57 2.52 -6.43 3.85
C HIS A 57 2.61 -6.74 2.35
N ASP A 58 1.74 -6.16 1.55
CA ASP A 58 1.77 -6.33 0.10
C ASP A 58 2.70 -5.27 -0.48
N LEU A 59 3.95 -5.66 -0.68
CA LEU A 59 4.98 -4.72 -1.15
C LEU A 59 4.71 -4.25 -2.59
N GLU A 60 4.16 -5.13 -3.43
CA GLU A 60 3.81 -4.74 -4.79
C GLU A 60 2.80 -3.61 -4.80
N LEU A 61 1.79 -3.73 -3.94
CA LEU A 61 0.78 -2.69 -3.79
C LEU A 61 1.40 -1.39 -3.29
N ALA A 62 2.27 -1.48 -2.30
CA ALA A 62 2.93 -0.30 -1.75
C ALA A 62 3.76 0.41 -2.82
N ILE A 63 4.51 -0.33 -3.61
CA ILE A 63 5.32 0.25 -4.68
C ILE A 63 4.45 0.97 -5.71
N GLU A 64 3.29 0.38 -6.02
CA GLU A 64 2.38 0.95 -7.01
C GLU A 64 1.73 2.24 -6.54
N MET A 65 1.38 2.30 -5.25
CA MET A 65 0.53 3.35 -4.73
C MET A 65 1.22 4.47 -4.00
N ALA A 66 2.28 4.16 -3.28
CA ALA A 66 2.79 5.09 -2.28
C ALA A 66 3.69 6.15 -2.89
N ASP A 67 3.65 7.33 -2.30
CA ASP A 67 4.64 8.37 -2.59
C ASP A 67 5.91 8.11 -1.77
N ARG A 68 5.76 7.52 -0.60
CA ARG A 68 6.86 7.18 0.31
C ARG A 68 6.56 5.84 0.95
N ILE A 69 7.59 5.04 1.13
CA ILE A 69 7.45 3.74 1.80
C ILE A 69 8.30 3.75 3.06
N LEU A 70 7.65 3.44 4.18
CA LEU A 70 8.35 3.28 5.46
C LEU A 70 8.43 1.79 5.74
N VAL A 71 9.66 1.28 5.85
CA VAL A 71 9.87 -0.13 6.16
C VAL A 71 9.86 -0.30 7.66
N PHE A 72 8.90 -1.09 8.13
CA PHE A 72 8.67 -1.28 9.56
C PHE A 72 9.08 -2.69 9.97
N TYR A 73 9.87 -2.81 11.02
CA TYR A 73 10.29 -4.11 11.53
C TYR A 73 10.65 -3.98 13.00
N ASP A 74 10.24 -4.96 13.80
CA ASP A 74 10.58 -5.03 15.21
C ASP A 74 10.25 -3.74 15.95
N ARG A 75 9.02 -3.27 15.73
CA ARG A 75 8.45 -2.10 16.43
C ARG A 75 9.12 -0.77 16.09
N THR A 76 9.84 -0.73 14.98
CA THR A 76 10.51 0.51 14.59
C THR A 76 10.47 0.68 13.09
N ILE A 77 10.62 1.92 12.65
CA ILE A 77 10.77 2.21 11.23
C ILE A 77 12.27 2.12 10.94
N LEU A 78 12.63 1.15 10.10
CA LEU A 78 14.03 0.92 9.75
C LEU A 78 14.57 1.98 8.79
N GLU A 79 13.78 2.30 7.77
CA GLU A 79 14.20 3.29 6.77
C GLU A 79 13.03 3.72 5.93
N GLU A 80 13.19 4.84 5.28
CA GLU A 80 12.24 5.34 4.30
C GLU A 80 12.84 5.08 2.92
N VAL A 81 12.01 4.54 2.02
CA VAL A 81 12.44 4.17 0.67
C VAL A 81 11.48 4.79 -0.34
N LYS A 82 12.05 5.36 -1.40
CA LYS A 82 11.22 5.81 -2.53
C LYS A 82 10.73 4.60 -3.32
N PRO A 83 9.47 4.61 -3.78
CA PRO A 83 8.95 3.47 -4.54
C PRO A 83 9.83 3.07 -5.72
N GLU A 84 10.38 4.03 -6.44
CA GLU A 84 11.23 3.72 -7.58
C GLU A 84 12.51 3.01 -7.17
N ASN A 85 13.03 3.30 -5.97
CA ASN A 85 14.21 2.60 -5.47
C ASN A 85 13.90 1.14 -5.13
N PHE A 86 12.72 0.89 -4.58
CA PHE A 86 12.28 -0.48 -4.34
C PHE A 86 12.10 -1.23 -5.66
N ARG A 87 11.53 -0.54 -6.64
CA ARG A 87 11.28 -1.15 -7.95
C ARG A 87 12.57 -1.60 -8.61
N GLU A 88 13.62 -0.82 -8.47
CA GLU A 88 14.90 -1.08 -9.12
C GLU A 88 15.92 -1.74 -8.20
N GLY A 89 15.61 -1.89 -6.93
CA GLY A 89 16.51 -2.51 -5.98
C GLY A 89 17.71 -1.64 -5.63
N ARG A 90 17.58 -0.32 -5.74
CA ARG A 90 18.67 0.61 -5.49
C ARG A 90 18.46 1.37 -4.18
N ASN A 91 19.58 1.70 -3.55
CA ASN A 91 19.59 2.54 -2.34
C ASN A 91 18.77 1.94 -1.20
N LEU A 92 18.77 0.62 -1.10
CA LEU A 92 18.14 -0.10 -0.01
C LEU A 92 19.23 -0.39 1.02
N LYS A 93 19.17 0.31 2.15
CA LYS A 93 20.28 0.31 3.11
C LYS A 93 20.20 -0.82 4.13
N GLU A 94 18.98 -1.16 4.55
CA GLU A 94 18.81 -2.15 5.61
C GLU A 94 18.74 -3.56 5.04
N PRO A 95 19.38 -4.52 5.69
CA PRO A 95 19.34 -5.92 5.22
C PRO A 95 17.92 -6.45 5.08
N TYR A 96 17.04 -6.08 6.01
CA TYR A 96 15.65 -6.51 5.95
C TYR A 96 14.96 -5.98 4.69
N THR A 97 15.19 -4.71 4.38
CA THR A 97 14.63 -4.08 3.17
C THR A 97 15.13 -4.78 1.91
N GLN A 98 16.42 -5.09 1.88
CA GLN A 98 17.01 -5.81 0.75
C GLN A 98 16.40 -7.19 0.59
N ALA A 99 16.12 -7.86 1.70
CA ALA A 99 15.47 -9.16 1.67
C ALA A 99 14.04 -9.07 1.13
N LEU A 100 13.31 -8.01 1.48
CA LEU A 100 11.97 -7.79 0.94
C LEU A 100 12.02 -7.64 -0.57
N TYR A 101 12.96 -6.87 -1.07
CA TYR A 101 13.11 -6.69 -2.51
C TYR A 101 13.38 -8.02 -3.21
N ARG A 102 14.28 -8.82 -2.65
CA ARG A 102 14.64 -10.11 -3.26
C ARG A 102 13.50 -11.11 -3.24
N ALA A 103 12.53 -10.93 -2.34
CA ALA A 103 11.39 -11.82 -2.26
C ALA A 103 10.29 -11.50 -3.27
N LEU A 104 10.40 -10.36 -3.95
CA LEU A 104 9.41 -9.99 -4.96
C LEU A 104 9.52 -10.89 -6.19
N PRO A 105 8.39 -11.22 -6.81
CA PRO A 105 8.42 -11.93 -8.10
C PRO A 105 9.14 -11.05 -9.11
N GLU A 106 10.14 -11.63 -9.76
CA GLU A 106 10.99 -10.86 -10.68
C GLU A 106 10.18 -10.31 -11.84
N HIS A 107 10.16 -9.00 -11.96
CA HIS A 107 9.65 -8.28 -13.13
C HIS A 107 8.18 -8.48 -13.46
N GLU A 108 7.46 -9.33 -12.72
CA GLU A 108 6.12 -9.70 -13.13
C GLU A 108 5.10 -8.60 -12.92
N PHE A 109 5.18 -7.92 -11.79
CA PHE A 109 4.15 -6.94 -11.47
C PHE A 109 4.32 -5.62 -12.21
N PHE A 110 5.46 -5.42 -12.83
CA PHE A 110 5.68 -4.22 -13.64
C PHE A 110 5.47 -4.50 -15.12
N GLY A 111 5.25 -5.69 -15.40
CA GLY A 111 5.11 -6.02 -16.64
C GLY A 111 4.15 -5.91 -17.38
N GLY A 112 4.17 -6.00 -16.66
CA GLY A 112 3.88 -5.88 -17.47
C GLY A 112 4.57 -6.13 -18.63
N GLU A 113 5.01 -6.26 -18.67
CA GLU A 113 5.49 -6.26 -19.74
C GLU A 113 5.08 -6.27 -20.24
#